data_f3b02b93d2453fdd883a4de3c4da8c50
#
_entry.id   f3b02b93d2453fdd883a4de3c4da8c50
#
_cell.length_a   1.000
_cell.length_b   1.000
_cell.length_c   1.000
_cell.angle_alpha   90.00
_cell.angle_beta   90.00
_cell.angle_gamma   90.00
#
_symmetry.space_group_name_H-M   'P 1'
#
loop_
_entity.id
_entity.type
_entity.pdbx_description
1 polymer ?
#
loop_
_entity_poly.entity_id
_entity_poly.type
_entity_poly.pdbx_seq_one_letter_code
_entity_poly.pdbx_strand_id
1 'polypeptide(L)'
;MKRYISTSFWDDEWVMSLDFTEKGLYLYLLTNSLTNIAGVYKLPKKRMIFDTGLDEQQVEKIMQKFEDDGKAYRHGEYIVLPAWPHHQKCANANIQKGISRILKDLDHELIEFLAQVGYRYPLEEFLGFSEETIKEKADDPKMSEEQKLFLRLWHTTKDKDGISIFQVTAPIENPKDWKRYWEESKPTKEQIEKAFANFADGINSGAIQRRWIPATPDRFVLKGGISRYLEPVSKDEPKKAEKSYMEGKLRLGE
;
A
#
# COMPACT_ATOMS: atom_id res chain seq x y z
N MET A 1 26.02 12.93 0.21
CA MET A 1 24.86 13.35 1.02
C MET A 1 24.91 12.60 2.34
N LYS A 2 24.59 13.23 3.51
CA LYS A 2 24.54 12.51 4.78
C LYS A 2 23.13 11.93 5.00
N ARG A 3 23.02 10.71 5.52
CA ARG A 3 21.78 10.09 5.95
C ARG A 3 21.82 9.82 7.45
N TYR A 4 20.72 10.08 8.10
CA TYR A 4 20.57 9.79 9.54
C TYR A 4 19.62 8.59 9.68
N ILE A 5 20.05 7.59 10.44
CA ILE A 5 19.23 6.45 10.84
C ILE A 5 18.97 6.60 12.33
N SER A 6 17.71 6.47 12.74
CA SER A 6 17.37 6.43 14.16
C SER A 6 17.98 5.21 14.82
N THR A 7 18.48 5.35 16.04
CA THR A 7 18.91 4.21 16.85
C THR A 7 17.76 3.24 17.16
N SER A 8 16.51 3.74 17.16
CA SER A 8 15.30 2.91 17.28
C SER A 8 15.11 1.90 16.13
N PHE A 9 15.94 1.96 15.08
CA PHE A 9 16.00 0.92 14.05
C PHE A 9 16.21 -0.47 14.66
N TRP A 10 17.04 -0.56 15.68
CA TRP A 10 17.38 -1.82 16.35
C TRP A 10 16.27 -2.33 17.28
N ASP A 11 15.36 -1.45 17.70
CA ASP A 11 14.23 -1.75 18.58
C ASP A 11 12.93 -2.06 17.80
N ASP A 12 12.97 -1.98 16.46
CA ASP A 12 11.83 -2.33 15.60
C ASP A 12 11.63 -3.85 15.60
N GLU A 13 10.42 -4.31 15.95
CA GLU A 13 10.11 -5.75 16.09
C GLU A 13 10.41 -6.55 14.81
N TRP A 14 10.14 -5.95 13.63
CA TRP A 14 10.45 -6.60 12.38
C TRP A 14 11.97 -6.70 12.16
N VAL A 15 12.72 -5.63 12.41
CA VAL A 15 14.19 -5.63 12.32
C VAL A 15 14.78 -6.63 13.30
N MET A 16 14.23 -6.75 14.52
CA MET A 16 14.68 -7.74 15.51
C MET A 16 14.50 -9.18 15.00
N SER A 17 13.48 -9.46 14.20
CA SER A 17 13.21 -10.77 13.60
C SER A 17 14.15 -11.17 12.47
N LEU A 18 14.93 -10.23 11.91
CA LEU A 18 15.87 -10.44 10.83
C LEU A 18 17.19 -11.03 11.34
N ASP A 19 17.84 -11.85 10.52
CA ASP A 19 19.23 -12.22 10.77
C ASP A 19 20.20 -11.06 10.45
N PHE A 20 21.48 -11.23 10.74
CA PHE A 20 22.47 -10.16 10.55
C PHE A 20 22.67 -9.78 9.08
N THR A 21 22.62 -10.76 8.17
CA THR A 21 22.77 -10.57 6.73
C THR A 21 21.58 -9.79 6.17
N GLU A 22 20.37 -10.17 6.58
CA GLU A 22 19.13 -9.48 6.25
C GLU A 22 19.14 -8.02 6.77
N LYS A 23 19.54 -7.81 8.04
CA LYS A 23 19.71 -6.47 8.62
C LYS A 23 20.73 -5.64 7.83
N GLY A 24 21.85 -6.26 7.45
CA GLY A 24 22.90 -5.63 6.64
C GLY A 24 22.39 -5.17 5.29
N LEU A 25 21.67 -6.04 4.56
CA LEU A 25 21.07 -5.68 3.27
C LEU A 25 20.02 -4.57 3.44
N TYR A 26 19.17 -4.64 4.46
CA TYR A 26 18.17 -3.60 4.69
C TYR A 26 18.81 -2.24 5.00
N LEU A 27 19.81 -2.20 5.88
CA LEU A 27 20.60 -0.99 6.15
C LEU A 27 21.28 -0.45 4.88
N TYR A 28 21.81 -1.32 4.03
CA TYR A 28 22.37 -0.93 2.75
C TYR A 28 21.33 -0.25 1.85
N LEU A 29 20.10 -0.80 1.76
CA LEU A 29 19.01 -0.17 1.01
C LEU A 29 18.65 1.21 1.54
N LEU A 30 18.74 1.43 2.86
CA LEU A 30 18.46 2.72 3.49
C LEU A 30 19.59 3.76 3.30
N THR A 31 20.84 3.32 3.08
CA THR A 31 22.04 4.19 3.22
C THR A 31 22.98 4.22 2.05
N ASN A 32 22.80 3.38 1.02
CA ASN A 32 23.69 3.39 -0.15
C ASN A 32 23.72 4.76 -0.84
N SER A 33 24.75 5.00 -1.65
CA SER A 33 24.98 6.32 -2.27
C SER A 33 23.93 6.76 -3.27
N LEU A 34 23.10 5.83 -3.78
CA LEU A 34 22.02 6.09 -4.74
C LEU A 34 20.68 6.41 -4.06
N THR A 35 20.55 6.17 -2.75
CA THR A 35 19.33 6.45 -1.99
C THR A 35 18.96 7.92 -2.07
N ASN A 36 17.68 8.21 -2.26
CA ASN A 36 17.15 9.56 -2.28
C ASN A 36 16.11 9.80 -1.17
N ILE A 37 15.57 11.02 -1.10
CA ILE A 37 14.63 11.41 -0.05
C ILE A 37 13.26 10.74 -0.21
N ALA A 38 12.90 10.38 -1.45
CA ALA A 38 11.65 9.68 -1.74
C ALA A 38 11.71 8.18 -1.40
N GLY A 39 12.92 7.59 -1.30
CA GLY A 39 13.07 6.13 -1.13
C GLY A 39 12.69 5.34 -2.39
N VAL A 40 12.69 6.00 -3.54
CA VAL A 40 12.45 5.39 -4.86
C VAL A 40 13.64 5.76 -5.75
N TYR A 41 14.50 4.78 -6.04
CA TYR A 41 15.75 5.06 -6.73
C TYR A 41 16.26 3.84 -7.51
N LYS A 42 17.01 4.10 -8.59
CA LYS A 42 17.62 3.03 -9.38
C LYS A 42 18.79 2.41 -8.62
N LEU A 43 18.76 1.09 -8.47
CA LEU A 43 19.85 0.30 -7.90
C LEU A 43 19.98 -1.02 -8.67
N PRO A 44 20.93 -1.10 -9.63
CA PRO A 44 21.18 -2.33 -10.36
C PRO A 44 21.55 -3.50 -9.43
N LYS A 45 20.99 -4.68 -9.68
CA LYS A 45 21.25 -5.89 -8.86
C LYS A 45 22.77 -6.17 -8.73
N LYS A 46 23.52 -6.01 -9.83
CA LYS A 46 24.99 -6.19 -9.82
C LYS A 46 25.69 -5.27 -8.82
N ARG A 47 25.20 -4.03 -8.68
CA ARG A 47 25.75 -3.09 -7.71
C ARG A 47 25.45 -3.52 -6.28
N MET A 48 24.22 -3.99 -6.01
CA MET A 48 23.82 -4.52 -4.70
C MET A 48 24.70 -5.71 -4.29
N ILE A 49 24.90 -6.68 -5.21
CA ILE A 49 25.79 -7.84 -5.00
C ILE A 49 27.22 -7.38 -4.69
N PHE A 50 27.76 -6.46 -5.50
CA PHE A 50 29.14 -5.97 -5.32
C PHE A 50 29.32 -5.25 -3.98
N ASP A 51 28.43 -4.33 -3.63
CA ASP A 51 28.57 -3.48 -2.44
C ASP A 51 28.35 -4.28 -1.14
N THR A 52 27.50 -5.31 -1.17
CA THR A 52 27.16 -6.13 0.04
C THR A 52 28.02 -7.38 0.19
N GLY A 53 28.66 -7.84 -0.89
CA GLY A 53 29.40 -9.12 -0.90
C GLY A 53 28.50 -10.35 -0.85
N LEU A 54 27.20 -10.20 -0.95
CA LEU A 54 26.23 -11.30 -1.06
C LEU A 54 26.22 -11.88 -2.47
N ASP A 55 25.91 -13.15 -2.60
CA ASP A 55 25.65 -13.74 -3.91
C ASP A 55 24.25 -13.40 -4.42
N GLU A 56 23.97 -13.70 -5.69
CA GLU A 56 22.71 -13.37 -6.34
C GLU A 56 21.51 -14.08 -5.69
N GLN A 57 21.66 -15.34 -5.30
CA GLN A 57 20.59 -16.11 -4.70
C GLN A 57 20.24 -15.58 -3.29
N GLN A 58 21.25 -15.19 -2.52
CA GLN A 58 21.07 -14.56 -1.22
C GLN A 58 20.32 -13.23 -1.34
N VAL A 59 20.73 -12.37 -2.29
CA VAL A 59 20.05 -11.09 -2.53
C VAL A 59 18.59 -11.31 -2.93
N GLU A 60 18.31 -12.23 -3.86
CA GLU A 60 16.94 -12.51 -4.30
C GLU A 60 16.06 -13.04 -3.17
N LYS A 61 16.57 -14.01 -2.40
CA LYS A 61 15.84 -14.57 -1.26
C LYS A 61 15.50 -13.53 -0.20
N ILE A 62 16.46 -12.67 0.13
CA ILE A 62 16.25 -11.64 1.15
C ILE A 62 15.31 -10.55 0.62
N MET A 63 15.45 -10.13 -0.65
CA MET A 63 14.55 -9.16 -1.26
C MET A 63 13.13 -9.69 -1.31
N GLN A 64 12.92 -10.96 -1.69
CA GLN A 64 11.59 -11.58 -1.67
C GLN A 64 10.96 -11.52 -0.27
N LYS A 65 11.72 -11.82 0.78
CA LYS A 65 11.25 -11.69 2.16
C LYS A 65 10.85 -10.24 2.49
N PHE A 66 11.63 -9.25 2.06
CA PHE A 66 11.31 -7.85 2.29
C PHE A 66 10.04 -7.41 1.53
N GLU A 67 9.83 -7.94 0.33
CA GLU A 67 8.60 -7.74 -0.45
C GLU A 67 7.38 -8.37 0.25
N ASP A 68 7.51 -9.63 0.68
CA ASP A 68 6.45 -10.35 1.41
C ASP A 68 6.06 -9.63 2.71
N ASP A 69 7.03 -9.02 3.37
CA ASP A 69 6.85 -8.25 4.61
C ASP A 69 6.44 -6.78 4.35
N GLY A 70 6.37 -6.35 3.10
CA GLY A 70 5.95 -4.99 2.72
C GLY A 70 6.96 -3.90 3.09
N LYS A 71 8.25 -4.24 3.22
CA LYS A 71 9.30 -3.33 3.71
C LYS A 71 10.15 -2.71 2.61
N ALA A 72 10.48 -3.48 1.58
CA ALA A 72 11.19 -3.01 0.40
C ALA A 72 10.73 -3.81 -0.82
N TYR A 73 10.64 -3.16 -1.96
CA TYR A 73 10.23 -3.77 -3.21
C TYR A 73 11.25 -3.49 -4.30
N ARG A 74 11.27 -4.37 -5.28
CA ARG A 74 12.02 -4.18 -6.51
C ARG A 74 11.09 -4.16 -7.71
N HIS A 75 11.12 -3.07 -8.47
CA HIS A 75 10.41 -2.93 -9.74
C HIS A 75 11.40 -2.58 -10.86
N GLY A 76 11.72 -3.57 -11.69
CA GLY A 76 12.81 -3.44 -12.66
C GLY A 76 14.15 -3.15 -11.99
N GLU A 77 14.74 -1.99 -12.29
CA GLU A 77 15.97 -1.50 -11.65
C GLU A 77 15.71 -0.62 -10.42
N TYR A 78 14.44 -0.30 -10.13
CA TYR A 78 14.10 0.55 -9.01
C TYR A 78 13.96 -0.25 -7.71
N ILE A 79 14.47 0.34 -6.63
CA ILE A 79 14.13 -0.03 -5.26
C ILE A 79 13.08 0.95 -4.75
N VAL A 80 12.07 0.41 -4.11
CA VAL A 80 10.98 1.16 -3.47
C VAL A 80 10.95 0.83 -1.99
N LEU A 81 11.07 1.85 -1.16
CA LEU A 81 10.96 1.78 0.29
C LEU A 81 9.66 2.49 0.71
N PRO A 82 8.53 1.77 0.84
CA PRO A 82 7.21 2.41 0.95
C PRO A 82 7.07 3.33 2.16
N ALA A 83 7.66 2.96 3.30
CA ALA A 83 7.59 3.74 4.53
C ALA A 83 8.63 4.86 4.62
N TRP A 84 9.57 4.95 3.68
CA TRP A 84 10.70 5.89 3.77
C TRP A 84 10.28 7.36 3.88
N PRO A 85 9.32 7.88 3.10
CA PRO A 85 8.85 9.26 3.24
C PRO A 85 8.41 9.60 4.65
N HIS A 86 7.69 8.68 5.31
CA HIS A 86 7.23 8.86 6.69
C HIS A 86 8.40 9.06 7.66
N HIS A 87 9.48 8.30 7.52
CA HIS A 87 10.67 8.43 8.37
C HIS A 87 11.51 9.67 8.07
N GLN A 88 11.29 10.36 6.94
CA GLN A 88 12.02 11.57 6.55
C GLN A 88 11.39 12.87 7.04
N LYS A 89 10.49 12.84 8.05
CA LYS A 89 9.80 14.02 8.59
C LYS A 89 9.07 14.81 7.48
N CYS A 90 8.22 14.11 6.71
CA CYS A 90 7.48 14.69 5.57
C CYS A 90 6.65 15.95 5.88
N ALA A 91 6.45 16.33 7.14
CA ALA A 91 5.84 17.60 7.52
C ALA A 91 6.63 18.84 7.06
N ASN A 92 7.93 18.69 6.73
CA ASN A 92 8.74 19.80 6.25
C ASN A 92 8.46 20.07 4.77
N ALA A 93 8.00 21.29 4.44
CA ALA A 93 7.65 21.69 3.07
C ALA A 93 8.79 21.53 2.04
N ASN A 94 10.06 21.71 2.45
CA ASN A 94 11.19 21.50 1.54
C ASN A 94 11.42 20.02 1.23
N ILE A 95 11.16 19.15 2.22
CA ILE A 95 11.22 17.70 2.03
C ILE A 95 10.10 17.26 1.10
N GLN A 96 8.88 17.74 1.30
CA GLN A 96 7.73 17.47 0.42
C GLN A 96 8.02 17.89 -1.02
N LYS A 97 8.53 19.11 -1.24
CA LYS A 97 8.95 19.57 -2.58
C LYS A 97 10.03 18.67 -3.20
N GLY A 98 10.96 18.20 -2.39
CA GLY A 98 12.02 17.30 -2.85
C GLY A 98 11.47 15.93 -3.28
N ILE A 99 10.54 15.36 -2.52
CA ILE A 99 9.88 14.10 -2.87
C ILE A 99 9.02 14.30 -4.13
N SER A 100 8.17 15.32 -4.15
CA SER A 100 7.30 15.64 -5.30
C SER A 100 8.12 15.79 -6.60
N ARG A 101 9.27 16.46 -6.56
CA ARG A 101 10.15 16.60 -7.72
C ARG A 101 10.65 15.24 -8.22
N ILE A 102 11.07 14.35 -7.33
CA ILE A 102 11.54 13.02 -7.70
C ILE A 102 10.40 12.20 -8.32
N LEU A 103 9.20 12.25 -7.72
CA LEU A 103 8.04 11.51 -8.23
C LEU A 103 7.59 12.00 -9.61
N LYS A 104 7.71 13.30 -9.90
CA LYS A 104 7.38 13.87 -11.24
C LYS A 104 8.31 13.36 -12.36
N ASP A 105 9.50 12.92 -12.02
CA ASP A 105 10.48 12.38 -12.97
C ASP A 105 10.31 10.87 -13.20
N LEU A 106 9.37 10.21 -12.49
CA LEU A 106 9.08 8.78 -12.66
C LEU A 106 8.03 8.58 -13.76
N ASP A 107 8.10 7.42 -14.42
CA ASP A 107 7.05 7.01 -15.35
C ASP A 107 5.74 6.62 -14.63
N HIS A 108 4.65 6.62 -15.39
CA HIS A 108 3.32 6.37 -14.85
C HIS A 108 3.18 4.95 -14.27
N GLU A 109 3.80 3.96 -14.92
CA GLU A 109 3.77 2.56 -14.48
C GLU A 109 4.40 2.41 -13.09
N LEU A 110 5.53 3.09 -12.84
CA LEU A 110 6.17 3.07 -11.53
C LEU A 110 5.33 3.82 -10.48
N ILE A 111 4.68 4.93 -10.84
CA ILE A 111 3.76 5.63 -9.92
C ILE A 111 2.56 4.73 -9.55
N GLU A 112 1.99 4.01 -10.49
CA GLU A 112 0.93 3.02 -10.21
C GLU A 112 1.44 1.92 -9.29
N PHE A 113 2.65 1.41 -9.53
CA PHE A 113 3.28 0.43 -8.65
C PHE A 113 3.47 0.97 -7.23
N LEU A 114 3.90 2.23 -7.07
CA LEU A 114 4.00 2.87 -5.74
C LEU A 114 2.66 2.87 -5.00
N ALA A 115 1.57 3.16 -5.71
CA ALA A 115 0.23 3.10 -5.13
C ALA A 115 -0.14 1.67 -4.69
N GLN A 116 0.18 0.66 -5.53
CA GLN A 116 -0.10 -0.76 -5.23
C GLN A 116 0.62 -1.26 -3.98
N VAL A 117 1.87 -0.84 -3.78
CA VAL A 117 2.68 -1.28 -2.63
C VAL A 117 2.47 -0.44 -1.36
N GLY A 118 1.51 0.50 -1.39
CA GLY A 118 1.17 1.32 -0.24
C GLY A 118 2.28 2.32 0.13
N TYR A 119 2.86 2.97 -0.86
CA TYR A 119 3.86 4.01 -0.67
C TYR A 119 3.31 5.17 0.14
N ARG A 120 3.98 5.53 1.24
CA ARG A 120 3.48 6.47 2.25
C ARG A 120 3.77 7.94 1.90
N TYR A 121 3.25 8.36 0.76
CA TYR A 121 3.22 9.74 0.29
C TYR A 121 2.01 9.93 -0.62
N PRO A 122 1.32 11.07 -0.58
CA PRO A 122 0.19 11.34 -1.47
C PRO A 122 0.60 11.23 -2.95
N LEU A 123 -0.09 10.38 -3.70
CA LEU A 123 0.21 10.11 -5.11
C LEU A 123 -0.85 10.64 -6.08
N GLU A 124 -1.93 11.20 -5.56
CA GLU A 124 -3.11 11.64 -6.33
C GLU A 124 -2.72 12.60 -7.46
N GLU A 125 -1.85 13.59 -7.18
CA GLU A 125 -1.36 14.55 -8.17
C GLU A 125 -0.58 13.89 -9.33
N PHE A 126 0.15 12.81 -9.03
CA PHE A 126 1.02 12.12 -10.01
C PHE A 126 0.26 11.11 -10.85
N LEU A 127 -0.87 10.64 -10.36
CA LEU A 127 -1.77 9.72 -11.04
C LEU A 127 -2.77 10.45 -11.95
N GLY A 128 -2.69 11.78 -12.02
CA GLY A 128 -3.58 12.59 -12.83
C GLY A 128 -4.99 12.72 -12.27
N PHE A 129 -5.16 12.46 -10.96
CA PHE A 129 -6.46 12.61 -10.28
C PHE A 129 -6.51 13.95 -9.57
N SER A 130 -7.28 14.89 -10.11
CA SER A 130 -7.79 16.02 -9.36
C SER A 130 -8.99 15.57 -8.51
N GLU A 131 -9.30 16.28 -7.43
CA GLU A 131 -10.55 16.07 -6.68
C GLU A 131 -11.80 16.13 -7.59
N GLU A 132 -11.73 16.90 -8.68
CA GLU A 132 -12.77 17.00 -9.71
C GLU A 132 -12.91 15.70 -10.50
N THR A 133 -11.82 15.09 -10.94
CA THR A 133 -11.81 13.81 -11.67
C THR A 133 -12.33 12.65 -10.79
N ILE A 134 -12.04 12.68 -9.49
CA ILE A 134 -12.58 11.70 -8.52
C ILE A 134 -14.09 11.89 -8.39
N LYS A 135 -14.57 13.14 -8.29
CA LYS A 135 -15.99 13.45 -8.22
C LYS A 135 -16.73 13.03 -9.50
N GLU A 136 -16.20 13.34 -10.68
CA GLU A 136 -16.79 12.95 -11.96
C GLU A 136 -16.94 11.42 -12.11
N LYS A 137 -15.93 10.63 -11.72
CA LYS A 137 -16.03 9.17 -11.76
C LYS A 137 -17.00 8.59 -10.72
N ALA A 138 -17.13 9.24 -9.57
CA ALA A 138 -18.09 8.85 -8.54
C ALA A 138 -19.53 9.29 -8.86
N ASP A 139 -19.73 10.21 -9.81
CA ASP A 139 -21.04 10.76 -10.18
C ASP A 139 -21.65 10.14 -11.47
N ASP A 140 -21.26 8.91 -11.83
CA ASP A 140 -21.90 8.18 -12.94
C ASP A 140 -23.42 8.11 -12.69
N PRO A 141 -24.27 8.67 -13.59
CA PRO A 141 -25.73 8.70 -13.41
C PRO A 141 -26.37 7.30 -13.35
N LYS A 142 -25.64 6.25 -13.74
CA LYS A 142 -26.10 4.85 -13.67
C LYS A 142 -25.86 4.20 -12.32
N MET A 143 -25.10 4.83 -11.43
CA MET A 143 -24.79 4.30 -10.09
C MET A 143 -25.82 4.77 -9.06
N SER A 144 -26.11 3.91 -8.07
CA SER A 144 -26.92 4.31 -6.92
C SER A 144 -26.13 5.25 -5.99
N GLU A 145 -26.83 5.99 -5.11
CA GLU A 145 -26.18 6.90 -4.15
C GLU A 145 -25.26 6.15 -3.17
N GLU A 146 -25.56 4.89 -2.87
CA GLU A 146 -24.75 4.02 -2.04
C GLU A 146 -23.45 3.61 -2.77
N GLN A 147 -23.53 3.29 -4.06
CA GLN A 147 -22.36 3.01 -4.90
C GLN A 147 -21.44 4.25 -5.03
N LYS A 148 -22.04 5.42 -5.23
CA LYS A 148 -21.31 6.69 -5.28
C LYS A 148 -20.64 7.01 -3.95
N LEU A 149 -21.33 6.78 -2.82
CA LEU A 149 -20.75 6.95 -1.48
C LEU A 149 -19.57 5.99 -1.27
N PHE A 150 -19.74 4.71 -1.62
CA PHE A 150 -18.66 3.72 -1.52
C PHE A 150 -17.42 4.16 -2.30
N LEU A 151 -17.56 4.56 -3.56
CA LEU A 151 -16.42 5.01 -4.38
C LEU A 151 -15.79 6.30 -3.82
N ARG A 152 -16.58 7.24 -3.32
CA ARG A 152 -16.05 8.42 -2.63
C ARG A 152 -15.20 8.02 -1.40
N LEU A 153 -15.70 7.14 -0.56
CA LEU A 153 -14.96 6.66 0.60
C LEU A 153 -13.72 5.87 0.20
N TRP A 154 -13.80 5.04 -0.86
CA TRP A 154 -12.65 4.35 -1.44
C TRP A 154 -11.51 5.32 -1.78
N HIS A 155 -11.84 6.44 -2.40
CA HIS A 155 -10.84 7.43 -2.81
C HIS A 155 -10.38 8.36 -1.68
N THR A 156 -11.20 8.59 -0.65
CA THR A 156 -10.93 9.60 0.36
C THR A 156 -10.48 9.05 1.71
N THR A 157 -10.64 7.74 1.97
CA THR A 157 -10.28 7.15 3.26
C THR A 157 -8.76 7.09 3.42
N LYS A 158 -8.28 7.74 4.49
CA LYS A 158 -6.86 7.87 4.83
C LYS A 158 -6.56 7.21 6.17
N ASP A 159 -5.31 6.84 6.37
CA ASP A 159 -4.82 6.39 7.67
C ASP A 159 -4.53 7.59 8.60
N LYS A 160 -4.08 7.29 9.82
CA LYS A 160 -3.69 8.30 10.83
C LYS A 160 -2.58 9.25 10.37
N ASP A 161 -1.79 8.86 9.36
CA ASP A 161 -0.69 9.63 8.81
C ASP A 161 -1.14 10.45 7.57
N GLY A 162 -2.44 10.43 7.23
CA GLY A 162 -3.04 11.14 6.11
C GLY A 162 -2.80 10.47 4.74
N ILE A 163 -2.39 9.20 4.72
CA ILE A 163 -2.07 8.45 3.51
C ILE A 163 -3.28 7.64 3.07
N SER A 164 -3.58 7.67 1.78
CA SER A 164 -4.69 6.89 1.20
C SER A 164 -4.52 5.40 1.53
N ILE A 165 -5.58 4.81 2.09
CA ILE A 165 -5.59 3.39 2.44
C ILE A 165 -5.75 2.54 1.19
N PHE A 166 -6.62 2.94 0.28
CA PHE A 166 -6.95 2.20 -0.93
C PHE A 166 -6.25 2.79 -2.16
N GLN A 167 -6.11 1.97 -3.19
CA GLN A 167 -5.57 2.43 -4.47
C GLN A 167 -6.61 3.32 -5.16
N VAL A 168 -6.33 4.61 -5.23
CA VAL A 168 -7.25 5.63 -5.75
C VAL A 168 -7.61 5.41 -7.22
N THR A 169 -6.70 4.82 -8.01
CA THR A 169 -6.87 4.59 -9.44
C THR A 169 -7.53 3.26 -9.80
N ALA A 170 -7.75 2.39 -8.80
CA ALA A 170 -8.21 1.05 -9.08
C ALA A 170 -9.56 1.03 -9.82
N PRO A 171 -9.63 0.45 -11.03
CA PRO A 171 -10.88 0.28 -11.75
C PRO A 171 -11.74 -0.80 -11.08
N ILE A 172 -13.03 -0.84 -11.44
CA ILE A 172 -13.84 -2.01 -11.18
C ILE A 172 -13.44 -3.06 -12.23
N GLU A 173 -12.64 -4.06 -11.83
CA GLU A 173 -12.13 -5.09 -12.72
C GLU A 173 -13.24 -6.04 -13.20
N ASN A 174 -14.21 -6.33 -12.35
CA ASN A 174 -15.32 -7.21 -12.67
C ASN A 174 -16.69 -6.50 -12.53
N PRO A 175 -17.16 -5.79 -13.57
CA PRO A 175 -18.43 -5.07 -13.52
C PRO A 175 -19.67 -5.94 -13.27
N LYS A 176 -19.64 -7.22 -13.68
CA LYS A 176 -20.75 -8.16 -13.46
C LYS A 176 -20.90 -8.52 -11.99
N ASP A 177 -19.80 -8.86 -11.36
CA ASP A 177 -19.80 -9.19 -9.93
C ASP A 177 -20.07 -7.95 -9.07
N TRP A 178 -19.56 -6.78 -9.44
CA TRP A 178 -19.89 -5.50 -8.83
C TRP A 178 -21.38 -5.26 -8.85
N LYS A 179 -22.02 -5.36 -10.03
CA LYS A 179 -23.46 -5.17 -10.20
C LYS A 179 -24.25 -6.16 -9.35
N ARG A 180 -23.91 -7.45 -9.44
CA ARG A 180 -24.58 -8.51 -8.66
C ARG A 180 -24.52 -8.24 -7.16
N TYR A 181 -23.35 -7.87 -6.63
CA TYR A 181 -23.21 -7.56 -5.21
C TYR A 181 -24.17 -6.47 -4.75
N TRP A 182 -24.28 -5.37 -5.50
CA TRP A 182 -25.15 -4.24 -5.14
C TRP A 182 -26.64 -4.57 -5.26
N GLU A 183 -27.02 -5.44 -6.19
CA GLU A 183 -28.39 -5.92 -6.34
C GLU A 183 -28.81 -6.87 -5.20
N GLU A 184 -27.90 -7.73 -4.73
CA GLU A 184 -28.15 -8.73 -3.71
C GLU A 184 -28.00 -8.17 -2.28
N SER A 185 -26.92 -7.46 -2.00
CA SER A 185 -26.56 -7.06 -0.64
C SER A 185 -27.23 -5.78 -0.17
N LYS A 186 -27.51 -4.84 -1.06
CA LYS A 186 -28.17 -3.54 -0.81
C LYS A 186 -27.73 -2.86 0.50
N PRO A 187 -26.42 -2.64 0.72
CA PRO A 187 -25.94 -2.07 1.97
C PRO A 187 -26.45 -0.64 2.14
N THR A 188 -26.78 -0.26 3.37
CA THR A 188 -27.17 1.11 3.69
C THR A 188 -25.95 2.04 3.72
N LYS A 189 -26.19 3.35 3.62
CA LYS A 189 -25.11 4.37 3.72
C LYS A 189 -24.36 4.25 5.04
N GLU A 190 -25.07 4.05 6.16
CA GLU A 190 -24.49 3.88 7.49
C GLU A 190 -23.60 2.62 7.57
N GLN A 191 -24.02 1.52 6.92
CA GLN A 191 -23.22 0.30 6.88
C GLN A 191 -21.93 0.51 6.06
N ILE A 192 -21.99 1.25 4.97
CA ILE A 192 -20.83 1.56 4.15
C ILE A 192 -19.84 2.44 4.92
N GLU A 193 -20.31 3.53 5.53
CA GLU A 193 -19.49 4.43 6.34
C GLU A 193 -18.84 3.71 7.52
N LYS A 194 -19.61 2.90 8.24
CA LYS A 194 -19.12 2.08 9.38
C LYS A 194 -18.04 1.10 8.94
N ALA A 195 -18.22 0.42 7.81
CA ALA A 195 -17.25 -0.53 7.30
C ALA A 195 -15.91 0.14 6.94
N PHE A 196 -15.94 1.30 6.30
CA PHE A 196 -14.74 2.07 5.96
C PHE A 196 -14.04 2.60 7.21
N ALA A 197 -14.77 3.10 8.20
CA ALA A 197 -14.23 3.55 9.49
C ALA A 197 -13.53 2.40 10.22
N ASN A 198 -14.19 1.27 10.39
CA ASN A 198 -13.62 0.09 11.05
C ASN A 198 -12.41 -0.49 10.29
N PHE A 199 -12.43 -0.42 8.95
CA PHE A 199 -11.29 -0.83 8.14
C PHE A 199 -10.08 0.07 8.37
N ALA A 200 -10.29 1.40 8.36
CA ALA A 200 -9.26 2.38 8.63
C ALA A 200 -8.67 2.22 10.04
N ASP A 201 -9.51 2.00 11.04
CA ASP A 201 -9.08 1.72 12.42
C ASP A 201 -8.29 0.42 12.52
N GLY A 202 -8.68 -0.62 11.77
CA GLY A 202 -7.95 -1.87 11.67
C GLY A 202 -6.54 -1.68 11.09
N ILE A 203 -6.39 -0.85 10.06
CA ILE A 203 -5.08 -0.47 9.51
C ILE A 203 -4.28 0.34 10.53
N ASN A 204 -4.87 1.34 11.16
CA ASN A 204 -4.23 2.23 12.11
C ASN A 204 -3.75 1.52 13.38
N SER A 205 -4.48 0.52 13.83
CA SER A 205 -4.13 -0.32 14.99
C SER A 205 -3.15 -1.45 14.65
N GLY A 206 -2.92 -1.74 13.35
CA GLY A 206 -2.14 -2.88 12.87
C GLY A 206 -2.88 -4.23 12.94
N ALA A 207 -4.19 -4.22 13.22
CA ALA A 207 -5.03 -5.43 13.16
C ALA A 207 -5.23 -5.90 11.71
N ILE A 208 -5.19 -4.97 10.74
CA ILE A 208 -5.18 -5.25 9.31
C ILE A 208 -3.82 -4.87 8.75
N GLN A 209 -3.11 -5.82 8.15
CA GLN A 209 -1.83 -5.54 7.48
C GLN A 209 -2.09 -4.92 6.10
N ARG A 210 -1.29 -3.92 5.71
CA ARG A 210 -1.46 -3.21 4.42
C ARG A 210 -1.44 -4.12 3.20
N ARG A 211 -0.65 -5.19 3.20
CA ARG A 211 -0.61 -6.21 2.14
C ARG A 211 -1.95 -6.92 1.88
N TRP A 212 -2.90 -6.79 2.80
CA TRP A 212 -4.24 -7.39 2.69
C TRP A 212 -5.30 -6.39 2.22
N ILE A 213 -4.91 -5.15 1.94
CA ILE A 213 -5.80 -4.17 1.36
C ILE A 213 -6.20 -4.66 -0.04
N PRO A 214 -7.51 -4.76 -0.34
CA PRO A 214 -7.95 -5.15 -1.67
C PRO A 214 -7.45 -4.16 -2.74
N ALA A 215 -6.96 -4.68 -3.86
CA ALA A 215 -6.42 -3.85 -4.92
C ALA A 215 -7.51 -3.05 -5.66
N THR A 216 -8.75 -3.55 -5.69
CA THR A 216 -9.85 -2.93 -6.46
C THR A 216 -11.14 -2.88 -5.64
N PRO A 217 -12.06 -1.93 -5.94
CA PRO A 217 -13.34 -1.78 -5.25
C PRO A 217 -14.21 -3.03 -5.28
N ASP A 218 -14.28 -3.72 -6.40
CA ASP A 218 -15.05 -4.96 -6.55
C ASP A 218 -14.46 -6.10 -5.73
N ARG A 219 -13.13 -6.20 -5.61
CA ARG A 219 -12.51 -7.20 -4.72
C ARG A 219 -12.81 -6.93 -3.25
N PHE A 220 -12.94 -5.67 -2.84
CA PHE A 220 -13.34 -5.33 -1.49
C PHE A 220 -14.75 -5.86 -1.20
N VAL A 221 -15.72 -5.58 -2.06
CA VAL A 221 -17.11 -6.01 -1.87
C VAL A 221 -17.30 -7.52 -2.02
N LEU A 222 -16.66 -8.16 -3.00
CA LEU A 222 -16.76 -9.61 -3.24
C LEU A 222 -16.22 -10.45 -2.09
N LYS A 223 -15.25 -9.94 -1.36
CA LYS A 223 -14.71 -10.59 -0.15
C LYS A 223 -15.55 -10.31 1.10
N GLY A 224 -16.77 -9.86 0.95
CA GLY A 224 -17.68 -9.51 2.03
C GLY A 224 -17.24 -8.25 2.77
N GLY A 225 -16.52 -7.34 2.08
CA GLY A 225 -15.87 -6.18 2.69
C GLY A 225 -16.79 -5.32 3.55
N ILE A 226 -17.98 -4.94 3.05
CA ILE A 226 -18.91 -4.13 3.83
C ILE A 226 -19.41 -4.93 5.03
N SER A 227 -19.95 -6.14 4.83
CA SER A 227 -20.48 -6.97 5.91
C SER A 227 -19.43 -7.39 6.92
N ARG A 228 -18.19 -7.66 6.43
CA ARG A 228 -17.06 -8.09 7.25
C ARG A 228 -16.59 -7.03 8.22
N TYR A 229 -16.66 -5.77 7.84
CA TYR A 229 -16.15 -4.66 8.64
C TYR A 229 -17.25 -3.86 9.35
N LEU A 230 -18.45 -4.44 9.52
CA LEU A 230 -19.50 -3.83 10.34
C LEU A 230 -19.14 -3.85 11.85
N GLU A 231 -18.27 -4.77 12.26
CA GLU A 231 -17.70 -4.81 13.61
C GLU A 231 -16.20 -4.45 13.58
N PRO A 232 -15.67 -3.86 14.67
CA PRO A 232 -14.26 -3.53 14.77
C PRO A 232 -13.37 -4.77 14.62
N VAL A 233 -12.24 -4.63 13.89
CA VAL A 233 -11.26 -5.71 13.73
C VAL A 233 -10.34 -5.75 14.94
N SER A 234 -10.31 -6.85 15.68
CA SER A 234 -9.41 -7.04 16.82
C SER A 234 -8.07 -7.63 16.38
N LYS A 235 -7.01 -7.31 17.15
CA LYS A 235 -5.67 -7.90 16.92
C LYS A 235 -5.64 -9.41 17.17
N ASP A 236 -6.59 -9.93 17.94
CA ASP A 236 -6.65 -11.34 18.33
C ASP A 236 -7.31 -12.23 17.27
N GLU A 237 -7.85 -11.67 16.19
CA GLU A 237 -8.50 -12.43 15.11
C GLU A 237 -7.73 -12.47 13.73
N PRO A 238 -6.41 -12.34 13.64
CA PRO A 238 -5.75 -12.36 12.34
C PRO A 238 -5.88 -13.70 11.59
N LYS A 239 -6.05 -14.81 12.33
CA LYS A 239 -6.09 -16.18 11.75
C LYS A 239 -7.36 -16.50 10.96
N LYS A 240 -8.51 -15.93 11.30
CA LYS A 240 -9.75 -16.12 10.53
C LYS A 240 -9.74 -15.33 9.21
N ALA A 241 -9.15 -14.14 9.24
CA ALA A 241 -8.97 -13.30 8.05
C ALA A 241 -8.02 -13.93 7.03
N GLU A 242 -6.92 -14.52 7.50
CA GLU A 242 -5.94 -15.25 6.68
C GLU A 242 -6.54 -16.48 6.00
N LYS A 243 -7.29 -17.28 6.74
CA LYS A 243 -7.90 -18.51 6.23
C LYS A 243 -8.91 -18.23 5.12
N SER A 244 -9.77 -17.23 5.29
CA SER A 244 -10.74 -16.81 4.27
C SER A 244 -10.08 -16.21 3.02
N TYR A 245 -8.93 -15.50 3.16
CA TYR A 245 -8.17 -14.96 2.04
C TYR A 245 -7.51 -16.08 1.21
N MET A 246 -6.93 -17.08 1.87
CA MET A 246 -6.29 -18.21 1.23
C MET A 246 -7.30 -19.17 0.61
N GLU A 247 -8.44 -19.42 1.24
CA GLU A 247 -9.53 -20.23 0.69
C GLU A 247 -10.19 -19.59 -0.53
N GLY A 248 -10.27 -18.25 -0.59
CA GLY A 248 -10.72 -17.52 -1.77
C GLY A 248 -9.75 -17.62 -2.96
N LYS A 249 -8.43 -17.70 -2.71
CA LYS A 249 -7.41 -17.89 -3.75
C LYS A 249 -7.43 -19.29 -4.35
N LEU A 250 -7.75 -20.31 -3.55
CA LEU A 250 -7.83 -21.70 -3.99
C LEU A 250 -9.07 -22.01 -4.85
N ARG A 251 -10.13 -21.20 -4.75
CA ARG A 251 -11.35 -21.37 -5.58
C ARG A 251 -11.33 -20.63 -6.92
N LEU A 252 -10.33 -19.77 -7.15
CA LEU A 252 -10.17 -19.01 -8.41
C LEU A 252 -9.06 -19.57 -9.30
N GLY A 253 -8.49 -20.72 -8.96
CA GLY A 253 -7.41 -21.40 -9.67
C GLY A 253 -7.82 -22.75 -10.30
N GLU A 254 -9.13 -23.00 -10.48
CA GLU A 254 -9.66 -24.10 -11.28
C GLU A 254 -10.45 -23.58 -12.48
#